data_8f3a46d685834cce49facfacb9a8e862
#
_entry.id   8f3a46d685834cce49facfacb9a8e862
#
_cell.length_a   1.000
_cell.length_b   1.000
_cell.length_c   1.000
_cell.angle_alpha   90.00
_cell.angle_beta   90.00
_cell.angle_gamma   90.00
#
_symmetry.space_group_name_H-M   'P 1'
#
loop_
_entity.id
_entity.type
_entity.pdbx_description
1 polymer ?
#
loop_
_entity_poly.entity_id
_entity_poly.type
_entity_poly.pdbx_seq_one_letter_code
_entity_poly.pdbx_strand_id
1 'polypeptide(L)'
;EILIGLVGSEMCIRDSYEGEGTQGVPRGTIKALRIFAYEYAYILAPSDHDAQGIQSGWDIKRILGTVPVEEDGSALFTIPANTPISIQPLDKDGAAIQWMRSWLTGMPGEIVSCVGCHEDQNQIPIPKRTIASQTKPHRLQAPEGGVRSFTFDLEIQPILDRACVACHNEKSHMNLTGGRMDTNYPRFGRPWSKSYLAIMPYVYRQGAEAEMYVLKPYEYHASNSELVRMLEKGHYG
;
A
#
# COMPACT_ATOMS: atom_id res chain seq x y z
N GLU A 1 5.40 -24.36 9.40
CA GLU A 1 5.97 -23.11 9.95
C GLU A 1 7.47 -23.18 9.83
N ILE A 2 8.00 -22.53 8.82
CA ILE A 2 9.44 -22.33 8.72
C ILE A 2 9.74 -21.16 9.66
N LEU A 3 10.54 -21.42 10.66
CA LEU A 3 11.14 -20.44 11.56
C LEU A 3 12.04 -19.47 10.76
N ILE A 4 11.44 -18.65 9.90
CA ILE A 4 12.09 -17.50 9.25
C ILE A 4 12.01 -16.33 10.23
N GLY A 5 12.61 -16.46 11.39
CA GLY A 5 12.40 -15.45 12.41
C GLY A 5 13.53 -15.25 13.39
N LEU A 6 14.69 -15.77 13.14
CA LEU A 6 15.76 -15.67 14.16
C LEU A 6 16.73 -14.51 13.97
N VAL A 7 16.81 -13.90 12.77
CA VAL A 7 17.61 -12.69 12.57
C VAL A 7 16.83 -11.75 11.65
N GLY A 8 16.17 -10.78 12.23
CA GLY A 8 15.57 -9.66 11.49
C GLY A 8 16.64 -8.71 10.94
N SER A 9 16.21 -7.77 10.14
CA SER A 9 16.99 -6.61 9.77
C SER A 9 16.39 -5.38 10.46
N GLU A 10 17.19 -4.34 10.64
CA GLU A 10 16.70 -3.06 11.15
C GLU A 10 16.56 -2.08 9.98
N MET A 11 15.51 -1.27 10.03
CA MET A 11 15.28 -0.19 9.09
C MET A 11 15.32 1.14 9.82
N CYS A 12 16.22 2.00 9.42
CA CYS A 12 16.38 3.35 9.95
C CYS A 12 15.98 4.38 8.89
N ILE A 13 14.91 5.12 9.14
CA ILE A 13 14.55 6.31 8.36
C ILE A 13 14.99 7.53 9.15
N ARG A 14 15.81 8.37 8.54
CA ARG A 14 16.41 9.53 9.23
C ARG A 14 15.45 10.70 9.33
N ASP A 15 14.67 10.93 8.30
CA ASP A 15 13.63 11.98 8.29
C ASP A 15 12.60 11.68 7.21
N SER A 16 11.38 11.30 7.61
CA SER A 16 10.29 10.97 6.69
C SER A 16 9.79 12.17 5.86
N TYR A 17 10.24 13.38 6.17
CA TYR A 17 9.89 14.61 5.45
C TYR A 17 10.95 15.06 4.44
N GLU A 18 12.10 14.44 4.44
CA GLU A 18 13.13 14.72 3.43
C GLU A 18 12.79 14.01 2.11
N GLY A 19 13.21 14.66 1.01
CA GLY A 19 13.03 14.15 -0.34
C GLY A 19 11.77 14.66 -1.05
N GLU A 20 11.76 14.44 -2.35
CA GLU A 20 10.73 14.97 -3.25
C GLU A 20 9.35 14.32 -2.99
N GLY A 21 9.32 13.06 -2.58
CA GLY A 21 8.08 12.30 -2.37
C GLY A 21 7.20 12.83 -1.25
N THR A 22 7.73 13.61 -0.34
CA THR A 22 6.98 14.26 0.77
C THR A 22 7.09 15.79 0.74
N GLN A 23 7.53 16.34 -0.37
CA GLN A 23 7.66 17.79 -0.52
C GLN A 23 6.33 18.51 -0.25
N GLY A 24 6.38 19.52 0.62
CA GLY A 24 5.21 20.32 0.99
C GLY A 24 4.33 19.70 2.06
N VAL A 25 4.63 18.50 2.55
CA VAL A 25 3.93 17.91 3.70
C VAL A 25 4.39 18.61 4.99
N PRO A 26 3.49 19.25 5.77
CA PRO A 26 3.87 19.90 7.01
C PRO A 26 4.47 18.91 8.01
N ARG A 27 5.51 19.33 8.71
CA ARG A 27 6.07 18.51 9.81
C ARG A 27 5.02 18.24 10.87
N GLY A 28 5.02 17.03 11.41
CA GLY A 28 3.98 16.57 12.35
C GLY A 28 2.76 15.94 11.69
N THR A 29 2.64 15.96 10.35
CA THR A 29 1.55 15.28 9.63
C THR A 29 1.73 13.76 9.63
N ILE A 30 2.95 13.28 9.34
CA ILE A 30 3.27 11.85 9.34
C ILE A 30 3.33 11.34 10.78
N LYS A 31 2.47 10.38 11.11
CA LYS A 31 2.37 9.81 12.46
C LYS A 31 2.85 8.38 12.54
N ALA A 32 2.74 7.67 11.44
CA ALA A 32 3.13 6.26 11.38
C ALA A 32 3.61 5.89 9.98
N LEU A 33 4.26 4.76 9.89
CA LEU A 33 4.62 4.11 8.63
C LEU A 33 3.91 2.76 8.57
N ARG A 34 3.24 2.47 7.46
CA ARG A 34 2.72 1.15 7.15
C ARG A 34 3.73 0.41 6.31
N ILE A 35 4.04 -0.80 6.72
CA ILE A 35 5.03 -1.65 6.06
C ILE A 35 4.30 -2.76 5.32
N PHE A 36 4.61 -2.90 4.04
CA PHE A 36 4.12 -3.97 3.19
C PHE A 36 5.24 -4.94 2.87
N ALA A 37 4.92 -6.23 2.75
CA ALA A 37 5.74 -7.19 2.05
C ALA A 37 5.19 -7.40 0.63
N TYR A 38 6.08 -7.52 -0.33
CA TYR A 38 5.73 -7.99 -1.66
C TYR A 38 5.61 -9.50 -1.66
N GLU A 39 4.60 -10.00 -2.34
CA GLU A 39 4.36 -11.41 -2.54
C GLU A 39 4.73 -11.82 -3.96
N TYR A 40 5.14 -13.05 -4.13
CA TYR A 40 5.39 -13.59 -5.44
C TYR A 40 4.10 -13.68 -6.25
N ALA A 41 4.20 -13.42 -7.56
CA ALA A 41 3.11 -13.70 -8.48
C ALA A 41 2.79 -15.19 -8.46
N TYR A 42 1.53 -15.53 -8.30
CA TYR A 42 1.10 -16.91 -8.30
C TYR A 42 1.21 -17.53 -9.70
N ILE A 43 1.34 -18.85 -9.74
CA ILE A 43 1.34 -19.65 -10.97
C ILE A 43 0.21 -19.20 -11.91
N LEU A 44 0.53 -18.96 -13.18
CA LEU A 44 -0.35 -18.43 -14.22
C LEU A 44 -0.48 -16.91 -14.28
N ALA A 45 0.31 -16.15 -13.53
CA ALA A 45 0.51 -14.76 -13.88
C ALA A 45 1.27 -14.72 -15.22
N PRO A 46 0.70 -14.14 -16.28
CA PRO A 46 1.41 -13.99 -17.55
C PRO A 46 2.61 -13.07 -17.32
N SER A 47 3.72 -13.41 -17.96
CA SER A 47 4.94 -12.61 -17.92
C SER A 47 4.71 -11.15 -18.33
N ASP A 48 5.60 -10.29 -17.94
CA ASP A 48 5.83 -8.90 -18.38
C ASP A 48 4.73 -7.86 -18.09
N HIS A 49 3.48 -8.27 -17.95
CA HIS A 49 2.36 -7.39 -17.68
C HIS A 49 1.44 -7.99 -16.62
N ASP A 50 2.03 -8.53 -15.60
CA ASP A 50 1.33 -9.19 -14.49
C ASP A 50 0.42 -8.24 -13.73
N ALA A 51 -0.71 -7.96 -14.32
CA ALA A 51 -1.76 -7.25 -13.62
C ALA A 51 -2.46 -8.21 -12.66
N GLN A 52 -2.25 -8.05 -11.39
CA GLN A 52 -3.00 -8.73 -10.33
C GLN A 52 -4.36 -8.06 -10.07
N GLY A 53 -4.70 -7.06 -10.82
CA GLY A 53 -5.96 -6.37 -10.95
C GLY A 53 -6.10 -5.83 -12.36
N ILE A 54 -7.21 -5.19 -12.67
CA ILE A 54 -7.40 -4.52 -13.95
C ILE A 54 -6.43 -3.34 -14.03
N GLN A 55 -5.47 -3.40 -14.93
CA GLN A 55 -4.45 -2.38 -15.14
C GLN A 55 -3.63 -2.05 -13.89
N SER A 56 -3.62 -2.90 -12.90
CA SER A 56 -2.71 -2.70 -11.78
C SER A 56 -1.31 -3.15 -12.17
N GLY A 57 -0.33 -2.52 -11.57
CA GLY A 57 1.03 -3.02 -11.58
C GLY A 57 1.14 -4.39 -10.93
N TRP A 58 2.29 -4.95 -10.97
CA TRP A 58 2.69 -6.28 -10.54
C TRP A 58 2.82 -6.44 -9.02
N ASP A 59 2.12 -5.59 -8.28
CA ASP A 59 2.27 -5.48 -6.84
C ASP A 59 1.21 -6.24 -6.08
N ILE A 60 1.46 -7.49 -5.74
CA ILE A 60 0.72 -8.12 -4.66
C ILE A 60 1.43 -7.78 -3.36
N LYS A 61 0.73 -7.09 -2.48
CA LYS A 61 1.26 -6.62 -1.20
C LYS A 61 0.45 -7.16 -0.03
N ARG A 62 1.15 -7.52 1.02
CA ARG A 62 0.57 -7.88 2.31
C ARG A 62 1.01 -6.89 3.37
N ILE A 63 0.09 -6.38 4.16
CA ILE A 63 0.41 -5.49 5.27
C ILE A 63 1.07 -6.30 6.38
N LEU A 64 2.31 -5.95 6.72
CA LEU A 64 3.04 -6.54 7.84
C LEU A 64 2.69 -5.86 9.16
N GLY A 65 2.44 -4.56 9.12
CA GLY A 65 2.10 -3.78 10.30
C GLY A 65 2.41 -2.30 10.14
N THR A 66 2.34 -1.61 11.27
CA THR A 66 2.66 -0.18 11.37
C THR A 66 3.70 0.06 12.45
N VAL A 67 4.43 1.17 12.31
CA VAL A 67 5.36 1.67 13.31
C VAL A 67 5.17 3.18 13.48
N PRO A 68 5.41 3.75 14.67
CA PRO A 68 5.34 5.18 14.88
C PRO A 68 6.49 5.92 14.18
N VAL A 69 6.27 7.20 13.90
CA VAL A 69 7.29 8.15 13.47
C VAL A 69 7.53 9.14 14.60
N GLU A 70 8.79 9.37 14.93
CA GLU A 70 9.20 10.30 15.97
C GLU A 70 8.92 11.76 15.56
N GLU A 71 8.96 12.68 16.53
CA GLU A 71 8.66 14.10 16.29
C GLU A 71 9.60 14.76 15.27
N ASP A 72 10.85 14.29 15.18
CA ASP A 72 11.82 14.75 14.19
C ASP A 72 11.67 14.12 12.80
N GLY A 73 10.65 13.28 12.61
CA GLY A 73 10.38 12.56 11.37
C GLY A 73 11.16 11.25 11.23
N SER A 74 11.98 10.88 12.20
CA SER A 74 12.75 9.65 12.16
C SER A 74 11.95 8.43 12.60
N ALA A 75 12.38 7.24 12.17
CA ALA A 75 11.82 5.96 12.59
C ALA A 75 12.89 4.88 12.58
N LEU A 76 12.88 4.00 13.60
CA LEU A 76 13.75 2.83 13.67
C LEU A 76 12.91 1.61 14.03
N PHE A 77 12.94 0.58 13.21
CA PHE A 77 12.08 -0.59 13.37
C PHE A 77 12.69 -1.86 12.80
N THR A 78 12.20 -3.00 13.25
CA THR A 78 12.63 -4.32 12.79
C THR A 78 11.78 -4.75 11.60
N ILE A 79 12.41 -5.26 10.55
CA ILE A 79 11.77 -5.84 9.37
C ILE A 79 12.19 -7.30 9.19
N PRO A 80 11.39 -8.13 8.51
CA PRO A 80 11.82 -9.46 8.15
C PRO A 80 12.98 -9.40 7.15
N ALA A 81 14.04 -10.16 7.42
CA ALA A 81 15.17 -10.26 6.50
C ALA A 81 14.79 -10.99 5.21
N ASN A 82 15.52 -10.72 4.14
CA ASN A 82 15.31 -11.31 2.80
C ASN A 82 13.88 -11.18 2.26
N THR A 83 13.16 -10.18 2.73
CA THR A 83 11.78 -9.92 2.32
C THR A 83 11.72 -8.56 1.63
N PRO A 84 11.30 -8.46 0.37
CA PRO A 84 11.10 -7.18 -0.28
C PRO A 84 9.93 -6.45 0.38
N ILE A 85 10.21 -5.26 0.87
CA ILE A 85 9.22 -4.43 1.56
C ILE A 85 9.04 -3.08 0.87
N SER A 86 7.88 -2.47 1.06
CA SER A 86 7.64 -1.07 0.76
C SER A 86 7.04 -0.34 1.96
N ILE A 87 7.20 0.97 1.97
CA ILE A 87 6.87 1.84 3.10
C ILE A 87 5.85 2.87 2.67
N GLN A 88 4.84 3.08 3.49
CA GLN A 88 3.77 4.04 3.24
C GLN A 88 3.59 4.96 4.46
N PRO A 89 3.92 6.26 4.35
CA PRO A 89 3.64 7.23 5.39
C PRO A 89 2.14 7.43 5.59
N LEU A 90 1.72 7.49 6.84
CA LEU A 90 0.34 7.67 7.27
C LEU A 90 0.20 8.93 8.10
N ASP A 91 -0.94 9.61 7.96
CA ASP A 91 -1.35 10.69 8.85
C ASP A 91 -1.98 10.18 10.17
N LYS A 92 -2.51 11.11 10.96
CA LYS A 92 -3.15 10.81 12.25
C LYS A 92 -4.41 9.92 12.14
N ASP A 93 -5.05 9.92 10.98
CA ASP A 93 -6.28 9.16 10.72
C ASP A 93 -5.97 7.82 10.01
N GLY A 94 -4.67 7.52 9.82
CA GLY A 94 -4.21 6.31 9.13
C GLY A 94 -4.33 6.39 7.62
N ALA A 95 -4.59 7.58 7.08
CA ALA A 95 -4.66 7.80 5.65
C ALA A 95 -3.26 7.93 5.03
N ALA A 96 -3.09 7.35 3.85
CA ALA A 96 -1.81 7.33 3.16
C ALA A 96 -1.47 8.69 2.57
N ILE A 97 -0.29 9.21 2.92
CA ILE A 97 0.23 10.47 2.39
C ILE A 97 0.97 10.23 1.07
N GLN A 98 1.77 9.18 1.05
CA GLN A 98 2.56 8.80 -0.10
C GLN A 98 2.64 7.28 -0.17
N TRP A 99 3.07 6.75 -1.28
CA TRP A 99 3.32 5.34 -1.41
C TRP A 99 4.64 5.08 -2.14
N MET A 100 5.38 4.12 -1.66
CA MET A 100 6.61 3.64 -2.30
C MET A 100 6.24 2.63 -3.38
N ARG A 101 6.60 2.92 -4.64
CA ARG A 101 6.33 2.04 -5.79
C ARG A 101 7.42 1.02 -6.06
N SER A 102 8.55 1.21 -5.42
CA SER A 102 9.67 0.27 -5.42
C SER A 102 9.72 -0.51 -4.11
N TRP A 103 10.75 -1.28 -3.94
CA TRP A 103 10.98 -2.05 -2.72
C TRP A 103 12.43 -1.94 -2.28
N LEU A 104 12.66 -2.30 -1.04
CA LEU A 104 13.98 -2.56 -0.48
C LEU A 104 13.98 -3.91 0.24
N THR A 105 15.15 -4.49 0.40
CA THR A 105 15.33 -5.77 1.10
C THR A 105 16.53 -5.64 2.03
N GLY A 106 16.34 -5.99 3.31
CA GLY A 106 17.43 -6.08 4.28
C GLY A 106 17.95 -7.51 4.40
N MET A 107 19.26 -7.66 4.50
CA MET A 107 19.90 -8.94 4.79
C MET A 107 19.79 -9.28 6.28
N PRO A 108 19.91 -10.56 6.68
CA PRO A 108 19.90 -10.93 8.10
C PRO A 108 20.95 -10.16 8.91
N GLY A 109 20.51 -9.45 9.96
CA GLY A 109 21.36 -8.65 10.83
C GLY A 109 21.83 -7.31 10.23
N GLU A 110 21.36 -6.94 9.06
CA GLU A 110 21.69 -5.67 8.43
C GLU A 110 20.89 -4.51 9.02
N ILE A 111 21.51 -3.34 9.05
CA ILE A 111 20.82 -2.07 9.30
C ILE A 111 20.74 -1.32 7.97
N VAL A 112 19.53 -1.32 7.39
CA VAL A 112 19.24 -0.55 6.18
C VAL A 112 18.87 0.87 6.58
N SER A 113 19.39 1.87 5.91
CA SER A 113 19.09 3.28 6.21
C SER A 113 18.64 4.03 4.99
N CYS A 114 17.57 4.82 5.16
CA CYS A 114 17.10 5.81 4.20
C CYS A 114 17.16 7.21 4.82
N VAL A 115 17.46 8.21 4.00
CA VAL A 115 17.41 9.60 4.46
C VAL A 115 15.96 10.08 4.53
N GLY A 116 15.16 9.78 3.51
CA GLY A 116 13.78 10.22 3.43
C GLY A 116 13.00 9.55 2.31
N CYS A 117 11.92 10.18 1.89
CA CYS A 117 11.06 9.68 0.83
C CYS A 117 11.54 10.20 -0.53
N HIS A 118 12.20 9.33 -1.29
CA HIS A 118 12.80 9.64 -2.59
C HIS A 118 13.90 10.69 -2.51
N GLU A 119 14.97 10.36 -1.79
CA GLU A 119 16.17 11.19 -1.69
C GLU A 119 16.89 11.33 -3.04
N ASP A 120 17.55 12.47 -3.24
CA ASP A 120 18.39 12.71 -4.41
C ASP A 120 19.71 11.95 -4.28
N GLN A 121 20.00 11.07 -5.23
CA GLN A 121 21.24 10.29 -5.29
C GLN A 121 22.51 11.14 -5.44
N ASN A 122 22.39 12.41 -5.81
CA ASN A 122 23.51 13.35 -5.96
C ASN A 122 23.75 14.19 -4.70
N GLN A 123 22.99 13.98 -3.66
CA GLN A 123 23.13 14.70 -2.39
C GLN A 123 23.61 13.76 -1.30
N ILE A 124 24.61 14.26 -0.54
CA ILE A 124 25.07 13.57 0.66
C ILE A 124 24.27 14.11 1.84
N PRO A 125 23.52 13.27 2.54
CA PRO A 125 22.74 13.71 3.69
C PRO A 125 23.68 14.18 4.82
N ILE A 126 23.35 15.32 5.41
CA ILE A 126 24.08 15.85 6.56
C ILE A 126 23.93 14.85 7.72
N PRO A 127 25.04 14.39 8.33
CA PRO A 127 24.96 13.52 9.49
C PRO A 127 24.15 14.18 10.62
N LYS A 128 23.04 13.56 10.98
CA LYS A 128 22.14 14.05 12.05
C LYS A 128 21.89 12.92 13.03
N ARG A 129 22.05 13.22 14.31
CA ARG A 129 21.61 12.30 15.36
C ARG A 129 20.09 12.44 15.50
N THR A 130 19.36 11.37 15.21
CA THR A 130 17.90 11.37 15.22
C THR A 130 17.37 10.83 16.55
N ILE A 131 16.11 11.14 16.88
CA ILE A 131 15.46 10.59 18.08
C ILE A 131 15.40 9.06 17.98
N ALA A 132 14.99 8.53 16.83
CA ALA A 132 14.91 7.09 16.62
C ALA A 132 16.24 6.37 16.81
N SER A 133 17.36 6.99 16.41
CA SER A 133 18.70 6.40 16.58
C SER A 133 19.13 6.23 18.05
N GLN A 134 18.39 6.81 18.99
CA GLN A 134 18.66 6.76 20.43
C GLN A 134 17.72 5.82 21.17
N THR A 135 16.79 5.19 20.46
CA THR A 135 15.80 4.27 21.00
C THR A 135 16.05 2.85 20.50
N LYS A 136 15.35 1.88 21.08
CA LYS A 136 15.34 0.52 20.55
C LYS A 136 14.43 0.45 19.32
N PRO A 137 14.75 -0.41 18.34
CA PRO A 137 13.89 -0.60 17.20
C PRO A 137 12.47 -1.00 17.58
N HIS A 138 11.49 -0.34 17.03
CA HIS A 138 10.09 -0.71 17.17
C HIS A 138 9.81 -2.03 16.45
N ARG A 139 8.95 -2.85 17.06
CA ARG A 139 8.36 -3.99 16.35
C ARG A 139 7.15 -3.55 15.57
N LEU A 140 6.91 -4.20 14.43
CA LEU A 140 5.72 -3.95 13.63
C LEU A 140 4.47 -4.30 14.46
N GLN A 141 3.57 -3.35 14.56
CA GLN A 141 2.25 -3.58 15.11
C GLN A 141 1.36 -4.17 14.02
N ALA A 142 1.03 -5.45 14.14
CA ALA A 142 0.21 -6.14 13.16
C ALA A 142 -1.17 -5.47 12.98
N PRO A 143 -1.75 -5.54 11.78
CA PRO A 143 -3.10 -5.06 11.55
C PRO A 143 -4.13 -5.88 12.33
N GLU A 144 -5.31 -5.33 12.53
CA GLU A 144 -6.45 -6.06 13.09
C GLU A 144 -6.72 -7.34 12.28
N GLY A 145 -6.92 -8.45 12.96
CA GLY A 145 -7.04 -9.76 12.31
C GLY A 145 -5.71 -10.40 11.90
N GLY A 146 -4.57 -9.78 12.25
CA GLY A 146 -3.23 -10.30 11.98
C GLY A 146 -2.74 -10.06 10.55
N VAL A 147 -1.53 -10.54 10.29
CA VAL A 147 -0.90 -10.45 8.97
C VAL A 147 -1.53 -11.49 8.03
N ARG A 148 -2.25 -11.04 7.03
CA ARG A 148 -2.95 -11.90 6.07
C ARG A 148 -3.04 -11.25 4.70
N SER A 149 -3.34 -12.04 3.68
CA SER A 149 -3.62 -11.50 2.36
C SER A 149 -4.94 -10.72 2.38
N PHE A 150 -4.96 -9.61 1.66
CA PHE A 150 -6.17 -8.81 1.44
C PHE A 150 -6.70 -9.13 0.05
N THR A 151 -7.94 -9.62 -0.04
CA THR A 151 -8.58 -9.94 -1.31
C THR A 151 -9.94 -9.28 -1.41
N PHE A 152 -10.32 -8.90 -2.62
CA PHE A 152 -11.61 -8.27 -2.88
C PHE A 152 -12.78 -9.15 -2.42
N ASP A 153 -12.73 -10.45 -2.72
CA ASP A 153 -13.82 -11.38 -2.44
C ASP A 153 -14.02 -11.62 -0.94
N LEU A 154 -12.94 -11.56 -0.14
CA LEU A 154 -13.02 -11.80 1.30
C LEU A 154 -13.26 -10.52 2.12
N GLU A 155 -12.80 -9.38 1.62
CA GLU A 155 -12.83 -8.12 2.38
C GLU A 155 -13.91 -7.16 1.90
N ILE A 156 -14.06 -7.02 0.58
CA ILE A 156 -14.94 -6.02 -0.01
C ILE A 156 -16.30 -6.61 -0.36
N GLN A 157 -16.35 -7.79 -0.97
CA GLN A 157 -17.61 -8.40 -1.40
C GLN A 157 -18.63 -8.57 -0.25
N PRO A 158 -18.25 -9.02 0.96
CA PRO A 158 -19.21 -9.12 2.07
C PRO A 158 -19.81 -7.77 2.50
N ILE A 159 -19.07 -6.68 2.30
CA ILE A 159 -19.58 -5.32 2.56
C ILE A 159 -20.62 -4.97 1.51
N LEU A 160 -20.33 -5.23 0.23
CA LEU A 160 -21.24 -4.98 -0.88
C LEU A 160 -22.52 -5.80 -0.75
N ASP A 161 -22.40 -7.08 -0.38
CA ASP A 161 -23.55 -7.98 -0.20
C ASP A 161 -24.49 -7.46 0.89
N ARG A 162 -23.92 -6.96 1.97
CA ARG A 162 -24.70 -6.43 3.10
C ARG A 162 -25.33 -5.06 2.82
N ALA A 163 -24.61 -4.17 2.15
CA ALA A 163 -24.97 -2.74 2.10
C ALA A 163 -25.47 -2.27 0.74
N CYS A 164 -25.12 -2.95 -0.36
CA CYS A 164 -25.30 -2.42 -1.70
C CYS A 164 -26.15 -3.31 -2.62
N VAL A 165 -26.03 -4.63 -2.51
CA VAL A 165 -26.64 -5.59 -3.45
C VAL A 165 -28.17 -5.55 -3.44
N ALA A 166 -28.80 -5.13 -2.34
CA ALA A 166 -30.26 -4.98 -2.30
C ALA A 166 -30.80 -4.09 -3.43
N CYS A 167 -30.08 -3.02 -3.75
CA CYS A 167 -30.39 -2.11 -4.86
C CYS A 167 -29.53 -2.39 -6.11
N HIS A 168 -28.25 -2.71 -5.92
CA HIS A 168 -27.28 -2.95 -6.99
C HIS A 168 -27.20 -4.44 -7.35
N ASN A 169 -28.32 -5.03 -7.71
CA ASN A 169 -28.43 -6.43 -8.11
C ASN A 169 -28.29 -6.62 -9.63
N GLU A 170 -28.59 -7.82 -10.12
CA GLU A 170 -28.45 -8.18 -11.52
C GLU A 170 -29.33 -7.38 -12.49
N LYS A 171 -30.36 -6.69 -11.99
CA LYS A 171 -31.25 -5.85 -12.80
C LYS A 171 -30.78 -4.40 -12.86
N SER A 172 -29.81 -4.01 -12.04
CA SER A 172 -29.30 -2.64 -12.03
C SER A 172 -28.18 -2.44 -13.06
N HIS A 173 -28.03 -1.22 -13.54
CA HIS A 173 -26.93 -0.84 -14.43
C HIS A 173 -25.56 -1.12 -13.79
N MET A 174 -25.41 -0.85 -12.50
CA MET A 174 -24.24 -1.20 -11.71
C MET A 174 -24.56 -2.46 -10.90
N ASN A 175 -24.11 -3.59 -11.38
CA ASN A 175 -24.30 -4.87 -10.71
C ASN A 175 -23.16 -5.14 -9.73
N LEU A 176 -23.46 -5.13 -8.43
CA LEU A 176 -22.49 -5.36 -7.35
C LEU A 176 -22.60 -6.77 -6.73
N THR A 177 -23.36 -7.67 -7.35
CA THR A 177 -23.37 -9.07 -6.93
C THR A 177 -22.00 -9.70 -7.16
N GLY A 178 -21.59 -10.55 -6.26
CA GLY A 178 -20.39 -11.37 -6.41
C GLY A 178 -20.52 -12.35 -7.59
N GLY A 179 -19.67 -13.31 -7.61
CA GLY A 179 -19.62 -14.31 -8.67
C GLY A 179 -18.68 -13.93 -9.80
N ARG A 180 -18.20 -14.94 -10.50
CA ARG A 180 -17.25 -14.77 -11.59
C ARG A 180 -17.97 -14.45 -12.88
N MET A 181 -17.49 -13.48 -13.60
CA MET A 181 -17.86 -13.29 -14.98
C MET A 181 -16.98 -14.19 -15.85
N ASP A 182 -17.60 -14.90 -16.75
CA ASP A 182 -16.91 -15.53 -17.86
C ASP A 182 -16.61 -14.45 -18.90
N THR A 183 -15.68 -13.58 -18.56
CA THR A 183 -15.21 -12.58 -19.50
C THR A 183 -13.86 -13.00 -20.02
N ASN A 184 -13.83 -13.27 -21.30
CA ASN A 184 -12.63 -13.07 -22.11
C ASN A 184 -12.18 -11.60 -22.02
N TYR A 185 -11.78 -11.16 -20.81
CA TYR A 185 -11.03 -9.93 -20.70
C TYR A 185 -9.74 -10.17 -21.48
N PRO A 186 -9.59 -9.59 -22.68
CA PRO A 186 -8.67 -10.16 -23.69
C PRO A 186 -7.22 -10.15 -23.26
N ARG A 187 -6.86 -9.40 -22.22
CA ARG A 187 -5.47 -9.20 -21.81
C ARG A 187 -4.97 -10.22 -20.80
N PHE A 188 -5.86 -10.92 -20.05
CA PHE A 188 -5.38 -11.73 -18.92
C PHE A 188 -6.13 -13.04 -18.70
N GLY A 189 -7.17 -13.36 -19.46
CA GLY A 189 -7.86 -14.68 -19.40
C GLY A 189 -8.41 -15.09 -18.03
N ARG A 190 -8.51 -14.13 -17.08
CA ARG A 190 -8.96 -14.39 -15.71
C ARG A 190 -10.40 -13.96 -15.52
N PRO A 191 -11.21 -14.77 -14.87
CA PRO A 191 -12.54 -14.37 -14.52
C PRO A 191 -12.51 -13.34 -13.36
N TRP A 192 -13.07 -12.17 -13.61
CA TRP A 192 -13.26 -11.13 -12.60
C TRP A 192 -14.69 -11.20 -12.05
N SER A 193 -14.90 -10.84 -10.78
CA SER A 193 -16.24 -10.69 -10.25
C SER A 193 -16.96 -9.50 -10.90
N LYS A 194 -18.27 -9.62 -11.05
CA LYS A 194 -19.11 -8.54 -11.62
C LYS A 194 -18.96 -7.25 -10.84
N SER A 195 -19.01 -7.35 -9.52
CA SER A 195 -18.84 -6.23 -8.60
C SER A 195 -17.48 -5.54 -8.74
N TYR A 196 -16.41 -6.32 -8.86
CA TYR A 196 -15.06 -5.77 -9.07
C TYR A 196 -15.00 -4.95 -10.35
N LEU A 197 -15.48 -5.49 -11.46
CA LEU A 197 -15.51 -4.79 -12.75
C LEU A 197 -16.39 -3.53 -12.72
N ALA A 198 -17.50 -3.58 -11.98
CA ALA A 198 -18.41 -2.45 -11.85
C ALA A 198 -17.83 -1.29 -11.02
N ILE A 199 -17.05 -1.59 -10.00
CA ILE A 199 -16.47 -0.59 -9.08
C ILE A 199 -15.17 0.01 -9.62
N MET A 200 -14.33 -0.77 -10.27
CA MET A 200 -12.98 -0.36 -10.65
C MET A 200 -12.90 0.93 -11.49
N PRO A 201 -13.85 1.26 -12.38
CA PRO A 201 -13.83 2.54 -13.09
C PRO A 201 -13.89 3.78 -12.19
N TYR A 202 -14.44 3.64 -10.99
CA TYR A 202 -14.60 4.73 -10.01
C TYR A 202 -13.46 4.82 -9.01
N VAL A 203 -12.47 3.93 -9.10
CA VAL A 203 -11.28 3.96 -8.24
C VAL A 203 -10.17 4.71 -8.93
N TYR A 204 -9.74 5.82 -8.32
CA TYR A 204 -8.57 6.55 -8.81
C TYR A 204 -7.30 5.79 -8.45
N ARG A 205 -6.59 5.34 -9.44
CA ARG A 205 -5.41 4.50 -9.30
C ARG A 205 -4.44 4.70 -10.46
N GLN A 206 -3.22 4.33 -10.21
CA GLN A 206 -2.17 4.33 -11.21
C GLN A 206 -2.45 3.29 -12.30
N GLY A 207 -2.07 3.60 -13.54
CA GLY A 207 -2.10 2.66 -14.65
C GLY A 207 -1.06 1.55 -14.52
N ALA A 208 -1.08 0.60 -15.46
CA ALA A 208 -0.14 -0.52 -15.52
C ALA A 208 1.31 -0.05 -15.77
N GLU A 209 1.46 0.97 -16.59
CA GLU A 209 2.72 1.67 -16.80
C GLU A 209 2.72 2.90 -15.90
N ALA A 210 3.38 2.75 -14.77
CA ALA A 210 3.52 3.85 -13.85
C ALA A 210 4.31 4.99 -14.49
N GLU A 211 3.82 6.19 -14.31
CA GLU A 211 4.55 7.40 -14.65
C GLU A 211 5.93 7.36 -14.01
N MET A 212 6.93 7.81 -14.74
CA MET A 212 8.33 7.74 -14.30
C MET A 212 8.74 8.93 -13.41
N TYR A 213 7.79 9.71 -12.92
CA TYR A 213 8.02 10.82 -12.01
C TYR A 213 7.73 10.42 -10.56
N VAL A 214 8.24 11.21 -9.63
CA VAL A 214 7.89 11.08 -8.22
C VAL A 214 6.48 11.59 -8.00
N LEU A 215 5.63 10.75 -7.41
CA LEU A 215 4.24 11.11 -7.13
C LEU A 215 4.18 12.25 -6.11
N LYS A 216 3.24 13.16 -6.29
CA LYS A 216 2.96 14.20 -5.31
C LYS A 216 2.28 13.58 -4.07
N PRO A 217 2.51 14.15 -2.88
CA PRO A 217 1.77 13.75 -1.69
C PRO A 217 0.26 13.79 -1.94
N TYR A 218 -0.44 12.76 -1.48
CA TYR A 218 -1.89 12.57 -1.64
C TYR A 218 -2.40 12.39 -3.08
N GLU A 219 -1.53 12.30 -4.09
CA GLU A 219 -1.96 12.20 -5.49
C GLU A 219 -2.93 11.03 -5.72
N TYR A 220 -2.62 9.85 -5.17
CA TYR A 220 -3.49 8.67 -5.23
C TYR A 220 -4.18 8.36 -3.90
N HIS A 221 -4.51 9.41 -3.15
CA HIS A 221 -5.25 9.25 -1.92
C HIS A 221 -6.67 8.74 -2.18
N ALA A 222 -7.18 7.87 -1.30
CA ALA A 222 -8.51 7.28 -1.45
C ALA A 222 -9.63 8.31 -1.62
N SER A 223 -9.55 9.45 -0.91
CA SER A 223 -10.52 10.56 -1.02
C SER A 223 -10.56 11.20 -2.42
N ASN A 224 -9.57 10.96 -3.27
CA ASN A 224 -9.55 11.41 -4.65
C ASN A 224 -10.30 10.47 -5.59
N SER A 225 -10.65 9.26 -5.13
CA SER A 225 -11.47 8.33 -5.90
C SER A 225 -12.92 8.77 -5.93
N GLU A 226 -13.54 8.70 -7.09
CA GLU A 226 -14.96 9.00 -7.26
C GLU A 226 -15.82 8.10 -6.38
N LEU A 227 -15.49 6.82 -6.29
CA LEU A 227 -16.15 5.87 -5.41
C LEU A 227 -16.22 6.38 -3.96
N VAL A 228 -15.10 6.81 -3.40
CA VAL A 228 -15.04 7.29 -2.01
C VAL A 228 -15.86 8.55 -1.84
N ARG A 229 -15.75 9.50 -2.79
CA ARG A 229 -16.54 10.74 -2.79
C ARG A 229 -18.04 10.50 -2.87
N MET A 230 -18.47 9.53 -3.67
CA MET A 230 -19.88 9.15 -3.74
C MET A 230 -20.37 8.56 -2.42
N LEU A 231 -19.57 7.70 -1.78
CA LEU A 231 -19.93 7.10 -0.50
C LEU A 231 -19.97 8.13 0.64
N GLU A 232 -19.02 9.07 0.68
CA GLU A 232 -18.98 10.14 1.68
C GLU A 232 -20.13 11.15 1.51
N LYS A 233 -20.47 11.47 0.28
CA LYS A 233 -21.56 12.40 -0.03
C LYS A 233 -22.94 11.86 0.32
N GLY A 234 -23.03 10.55 0.45
CA GLY A 234 -24.31 9.86 0.52
C GLY A 234 -24.93 9.64 -0.86
N HIS A 235 -25.59 8.55 -0.97
CA HIS A 235 -26.09 7.96 -2.19
C HIS A 235 -27.61 8.02 -2.14
N TYR A 236 -28.21 8.91 -2.86
CA TYR A 236 -29.63 9.26 -2.76
C TYR A 236 -30.06 9.95 -1.45
N GLY A 237 -29.18 10.76 -0.87
CA GLY A 237 -29.61 11.67 0.20
C GLY A 237 -30.11 12.98 -0.36
#